data_6bf24581172ee79c68eb796a92018bae
#
_entry.id   6bf24581172ee79c68eb796a92018bae
#
_cell.length_a   1.000
_cell.length_b   1.000
_cell.length_c   1.000
_cell.angle_alpha   90.00
_cell.angle_beta   90.00
_cell.angle_gamma   90.00
#
_symmetry.space_group_name_H-M   'P 1'
#
loop_
_entity.id
_entity.type
_entity.pdbx_description
1 polymer ?
#
loop_
_entity_poly.entity_id
_entity_poly.type
_entity_poly.pdbx_seq_one_letter_code
_entity_poly.pdbx_strand_id
1 'polypeptide(L)'
;DPVIFAEYAMDVADACHARGIQTVAVTAGYMHDQARREFYAKMDAANVDLKAFTDDFYFKLTGSRLQPVLDTLIYLRHETSVWLEITTLLIPGHNDSDEEIAQMCTWIMRELGPDVPLHFSACHPDHKMPDTPATPPSTLVRARNLAIGLGLPHVYTGNVRHREGDTTYCPGCSAALIERDWYQIMRYRLTPDGHCPDCGTAVSGRFAAHAGNFGRRRIPVIMGT
;
A
#
# COMPACT_ATOMS: atom_id res chain seq x y z
N ASP A 1 -4.91 -1.76 -13.67
CA ASP A 1 -5.92 -1.83 -12.63
C ASP A 1 -6.89 -2.99 -12.90
N PRO A 2 -6.96 -4.01 -12.04
CA PRO A 2 -7.79 -5.21 -12.26
C PRO A 2 -9.29 -4.90 -12.27
N VAL A 3 -9.71 -3.79 -11.72
CA VAL A 3 -11.12 -3.37 -11.69
C VAL A 3 -11.67 -3.07 -13.09
N ILE A 4 -10.80 -2.66 -14.02
CA ILE A 4 -11.22 -2.38 -15.42
C ILE A 4 -11.69 -3.64 -16.15
N PHE A 5 -11.20 -4.82 -15.75
CA PHE A 5 -11.57 -6.13 -16.30
C PHE A 5 -11.91 -7.12 -15.16
N ALA A 6 -12.77 -6.67 -14.24
CA ALA A 6 -13.03 -7.33 -12.95
C ALA A 6 -13.44 -8.81 -13.10
N GLU A 7 -14.30 -9.14 -14.05
CA GLU A 7 -14.74 -10.52 -14.28
C GLU A 7 -13.57 -11.44 -14.64
N TYR A 8 -12.71 -10.99 -15.55
CA TYR A 8 -11.52 -11.75 -15.92
C TYR A 8 -10.54 -11.87 -14.75
N ALA A 9 -10.36 -10.79 -13.97
CA ALA A 9 -9.50 -10.82 -12.79
C ALA A 9 -10.03 -11.78 -11.71
N MET A 10 -11.34 -11.87 -11.53
CA MET A 10 -11.95 -12.84 -10.62
C MET A 10 -11.75 -14.30 -11.09
N ASP A 11 -11.90 -14.57 -12.39
CA ASP A 11 -11.61 -15.89 -12.96
C ASP A 11 -10.13 -16.29 -12.80
N VAL A 12 -9.22 -15.32 -12.98
CA VAL A 12 -7.78 -15.52 -12.71
C VAL A 12 -7.54 -15.82 -11.24
N ALA A 13 -8.21 -15.11 -10.33
CA ALA A 13 -8.08 -15.35 -8.90
C ALA A 13 -8.53 -16.78 -8.51
N ASP A 14 -9.67 -17.23 -9.03
CA ASP A 14 -10.14 -18.59 -8.80
C ASP A 14 -9.15 -19.64 -9.35
N ALA A 15 -8.58 -19.41 -10.53
CA ALA A 15 -7.56 -20.30 -11.10
C ALA A 15 -6.24 -20.31 -10.30
N CYS A 16 -5.86 -19.17 -9.69
CA CYS A 16 -4.72 -19.07 -8.78
C CYS A 16 -4.98 -19.83 -7.48
N HIS A 17 -6.14 -19.63 -6.86
CA HIS A 17 -6.53 -20.31 -5.63
C HIS A 17 -6.59 -21.84 -5.79
N ALA A 18 -7.09 -22.31 -6.93
CA ALA A 18 -7.07 -23.74 -7.26
C ALA A 18 -5.65 -24.34 -7.30
N ARG A 19 -4.62 -23.50 -7.37
CA ARG A 19 -3.19 -23.87 -7.36
C ARG A 19 -2.46 -23.49 -6.06
N GLY A 20 -3.18 -23.01 -5.05
CA GLY A 20 -2.61 -22.53 -3.80
C GLY A 20 -1.81 -21.22 -3.95
N ILE A 21 -2.09 -20.41 -4.99
CA ILE A 21 -1.47 -19.12 -5.23
C ILE A 21 -2.40 -18.03 -4.71
N GLN A 22 -1.87 -17.16 -3.86
CA GLN A 22 -2.60 -16.00 -3.34
C GLN A 22 -2.66 -14.87 -4.36
N THR A 23 -3.71 -14.04 -4.26
CA THR A 23 -3.99 -12.95 -5.19
C THR A 23 -3.96 -11.61 -4.48
N VAL A 24 -3.37 -10.61 -5.15
CA VAL A 24 -3.26 -9.24 -4.65
C VAL A 24 -3.80 -8.28 -5.70
N ALA A 25 -4.81 -7.50 -5.32
CA ALA A 25 -5.30 -6.41 -6.15
C ALA A 25 -4.48 -5.14 -5.92
N VAL A 26 -3.85 -4.61 -6.97
CA VAL A 26 -3.26 -3.27 -6.98
C VAL A 26 -4.19 -2.38 -7.80
N THR A 27 -4.86 -1.42 -7.14
CA THR A 27 -6.04 -0.78 -7.73
C THR A 27 -6.27 0.64 -7.21
N ALA A 28 -6.94 1.47 -8.00
CA ALA A 28 -7.48 2.75 -7.55
C ALA A 28 -8.66 2.61 -6.56
N GLY A 29 -9.21 1.41 -6.38
CA GLY A 29 -10.31 1.15 -5.44
C GLY A 29 -11.61 1.84 -5.77
N TYR A 30 -11.75 2.40 -6.97
CA TYR A 30 -12.92 3.16 -7.41
C TYR A 30 -14.00 2.22 -7.94
N MET A 31 -14.87 1.75 -7.06
CA MET A 31 -15.89 0.75 -7.37
C MET A 31 -17.24 1.08 -6.75
N HIS A 32 -18.30 0.65 -7.42
CA HIS A 32 -19.65 0.62 -6.86
C HIS A 32 -19.76 -0.52 -5.81
N ASP A 33 -20.68 -0.38 -4.86
CA ASP A 33 -20.78 -1.30 -3.71
C ASP A 33 -20.92 -2.78 -4.10
N GLN A 34 -21.82 -3.12 -5.03
CA GLN A 34 -22.02 -4.50 -5.46
C GLN A 34 -20.75 -5.09 -6.10
N ALA A 35 -20.15 -4.38 -7.06
CA ALA A 35 -18.92 -4.82 -7.73
C ALA A 35 -17.77 -4.97 -6.75
N ARG A 36 -17.67 -4.09 -5.75
CA ARG A 36 -16.69 -4.14 -4.67
C ARG A 36 -16.80 -5.45 -3.89
N ARG A 37 -18.02 -5.82 -3.48
CA ARG A 37 -18.28 -7.05 -2.72
C ARG A 37 -17.90 -8.29 -3.51
N GLU A 38 -18.31 -8.37 -4.77
CA GLU A 38 -18.02 -9.49 -5.64
C GLU A 38 -16.52 -9.65 -5.92
N PHE A 39 -15.85 -8.54 -6.26
CA PHE A 39 -14.44 -8.53 -6.62
C PHE A 39 -13.54 -8.89 -5.43
N TYR A 40 -13.70 -8.22 -4.28
CA TYR A 40 -12.82 -8.46 -3.14
C TYR A 40 -13.09 -9.77 -2.41
N ALA A 41 -14.25 -10.41 -2.62
CA ALA A 41 -14.48 -11.78 -2.16
C ALA A 41 -13.50 -12.81 -2.77
N LYS A 42 -12.81 -12.43 -3.87
CA LYS A 42 -11.82 -13.26 -4.57
C LYS A 42 -10.37 -12.85 -4.30
N MET A 43 -10.13 -11.84 -3.49
CA MET A 43 -8.78 -11.32 -3.26
C MET A 43 -8.29 -11.67 -1.85
N ASP A 44 -6.99 -12.01 -1.74
CA ASP A 44 -6.34 -12.25 -0.44
C ASP A 44 -5.79 -10.96 0.16
N ALA A 45 -5.34 -10.04 -0.70
CA ALA A 45 -4.82 -8.74 -0.30
C ALA A 45 -5.15 -7.66 -1.35
N ALA A 46 -5.08 -6.41 -0.92
CA ALA A 46 -5.23 -5.25 -1.79
C ALA A 46 -4.23 -4.16 -1.39
N ASN A 47 -3.61 -3.55 -2.41
CA ASN A 47 -2.95 -2.25 -2.28
C ASN A 47 -3.83 -1.23 -3.01
N VAL A 48 -4.45 -0.32 -2.25
CA VAL A 48 -5.39 0.66 -2.78
C VAL A 48 -4.73 2.02 -2.87
N ASP A 49 -4.82 2.63 -4.05
CA ASP A 49 -4.34 3.99 -4.29
C ASP A 49 -5.31 5.01 -3.69
N LEU A 50 -5.03 5.54 -2.51
CA LEU A 50 -5.63 6.77 -2.01
C LEU A 50 -4.81 7.94 -2.53
N LYS A 51 -5.17 8.43 -3.73
CA LYS A 51 -4.32 9.35 -4.51
C LYS A 51 -4.18 10.74 -3.89
N ALA A 52 -5.20 11.19 -3.17
CA ALA A 52 -5.26 12.50 -2.51
C ALA A 52 -6.38 12.49 -1.46
N PHE A 53 -6.51 13.58 -0.68
CA PHE A 53 -7.54 13.68 0.33
C PHE A 53 -8.51 14.85 0.08
N THR A 54 -8.64 15.28 -1.17
CA THR A 54 -9.58 16.31 -1.61
C THR A 54 -10.39 15.86 -2.82
N ASP A 55 -11.68 16.20 -2.84
CA ASP A 55 -12.55 15.95 -4.00
C ASP A 55 -12.12 16.76 -5.23
N ASP A 56 -11.51 17.90 -5.00
CA ASP A 56 -10.99 18.78 -6.05
C ASP A 56 -9.88 18.09 -6.86
N PHE A 57 -8.92 17.44 -6.18
CA PHE A 57 -7.90 16.64 -6.83
C PHE A 57 -8.51 15.49 -7.66
N TYR A 58 -9.41 14.72 -7.03
CA TYR A 58 -10.05 13.60 -7.71
C TYR A 58 -10.83 14.05 -8.94
N PHE A 59 -11.60 15.13 -8.84
CA PHE A 59 -12.36 15.64 -9.95
C PHE A 59 -11.48 16.17 -11.09
N LYS A 60 -10.49 17.01 -10.77
CA LYS A 60 -9.67 17.69 -11.78
C LYS A 60 -8.63 16.80 -12.45
N LEU A 61 -7.99 15.92 -11.67
CA LEU A 61 -6.84 15.12 -12.15
C LEU A 61 -7.23 13.71 -12.55
N THR A 62 -8.24 13.12 -11.91
CA THR A 62 -8.64 11.73 -12.18
C THR A 62 -10.02 11.59 -12.83
N GLY A 63 -10.81 12.65 -12.88
CA GLY A 63 -12.18 12.61 -13.41
C GLY A 63 -13.14 11.80 -12.54
N SER A 64 -12.82 11.62 -11.25
CA SER A 64 -13.57 10.78 -10.31
C SER A 64 -13.92 11.53 -9.02
N ARG A 65 -14.26 10.82 -7.95
CA ARG A 65 -14.60 11.36 -6.63
C ARG A 65 -13.83 10.62 -5.54
N LEU A 66 -13.57 11.29 -4.43
CA LEU A 66 -12.86 10.73 -3.28
C LEU A 66 -13.70 9.66 -2.54
N GLN A 67 -14.97 9.94 -2.29
CA GLN A 67 -15.82 9.12 -1.42
C GLN A 67 -15.88 7.63 -1.81
N PRO A 68 -16.04 7.22 -3.08
CA PRO A 68 -16.06 5.79 -3.43
C PRO A 68 -14.77 5.04 -3.08
N VAL A 69 -13.61 5.73 -3.07
CA VAL A 69 -12.34 5.14 -2.63
C VAL A 69 -12.32 4.97 -1.12
N LEU A 70 -12.79 5.98 -0.36
CA LEU A 70 -12.92 5.89 1.09
C LEU A 70 -13.86 4.75 1.50
N ASP A 71 -15.01 4.62 0.82
CA ASP A 71 -15.97 3.52 1.04
C ASP A 71 -15.33 2.15 0.80
N THR A 72 -14.44 2.04 -0.20
CA THR A 72 -13.70 0.81 -0.49
C THR A 72 -12.72 0.48 0.63
N LEU A 73 -11.99 1.46 1.13
CA LEU A 73 -11.04 1.27 2.23
C LEU A 73 -11.76 0.84 3.53
N ILE A 74 -12.88 1.48 3.86
CA ILE A 74 -13.73 1.13 5.01
C ILE A 74 -14.24 -0.30 4.88
N TYR A 75 -14.80 -0.65 3.71
CA TYR A 75 -15.30 -2.00 3.43
C TYR A 75 -14.20 -3.06 3.60
N LEU A 76 -13.04 -2.84 2.98
CA LEU A 76 -11.91 -3.77 3.09
C LEU A 76 -11.47 -3.98 4.53
N ARG A 77 -11.41 -2.91 5.30
CA ARG A 77 -10.93 -2.96 6.70
C ARG A 77 -11.92 -3.66 7.64
N HIS A 78 -13.21 -3.43 7.47
CA HIS A 78 -14.21 -3.82 8.48
C HIS A 78 -15.11 -4.98 8.08
N GLU A 79 -15.31 -5.20 6.77
CA GLU A 79 -16.24 -6.21 6.29
C GLU A 79 -15.54 -7.41 5.63
N THR A 80 -14.20 -7.40 5.51
CA THR A 80 -13.47 -8.48 4.83
C THR A 80 -12.27 -8.98 5.64
N SER A 81 -11.71 -10.11 5.21
CA SER A 81 -10.42 -10.61 5.69
C SER A 81 -9.26 -10.26 4.74
N VAL A 82 -9.50 -9.46 3.71
CA VAL A 82 -8.49 -9.01 2.75
C VAL A 82 -7.42 -8.18 3.47
N TRP A 83 -6.14 -8.51 3.27
CA TRP A 83 -5.07 -7.66 3.81
C TRP A 83 -5.02 -6.35 3.02
N LEU A 84 -5.12 -5.23 3.73
CA LEU A 84 -5.17 -3.90 3.13
C LEU A 84 -3.86 -3.14 3.34
N GLU A 85 -3.31 -2.57 2.27
CA GLU A 85 -2.29 -1.54 2.28
C GLU A 85 -2.75 -0.34 1.43
N ILE A 86 -2.25 0.84 1.74
CA ILE A 86 -2.61 2.09 1.03
C ILE A 86 -1.36 2.68 0.38
N THR A 87 -1.49 3.13 -0.87
CA THR A 87 -0.44 3.89 -1.57
C THR A 87 -0.94 5.27 -1.95
N THR A 88 -0.11 6.29 -1.68
CA THR A 88 -0.35 7.68 -2.12
C THR A 88 0.86 8.15 -2.93
N LEU A 89 0.62 8.42 -4.22
CA LEU A 89 1.61 9.07 -5.08
C LEU A 89 1.60 10.56 -4.79
N LEU A 90 2.66 11.08 -4.17
CA LEU A 90 2.77 12.51 -3.89
C LEU A 90 3.22 13.26 -5.15
N ILE A 91 2.45 14.27 -5.54
CA ILE A 91 2.68 15.10 -6.72
C ILE A 91 2.92 16.54 -6.26
N PRO A 92 4.11 17.12 -6.48
CA PRO A 92 4.42 18.46 -6.02
C PRO A 92 3.40 19.53 -6.43
N GLY A 93 2.92 20.28 -5.47
CA GLY A 93 1.94 21.36 -5.67
C GLY A 93 0.49 20.88 -5.89
N HIS A 94 0.21 19.59 -5.78
CA HIS A 94 -1.15 19.05 -5.97
C HIS A 94 -1.73 18.40 -4.70
N ASN A 95 -0.99 17.49 -4.07
CA ASN A 95 -1.44 16.70 -2.91
C ASN A 95 -0.33 16.49 -1.87
N ASP A 96 0.71 17.32 -1.89
CA ASP A 96 1.89 17.19 -1.05
C ASP A 96 1.97 18.19 0.11
N SER A 97 0.87 18.91 0.40
CA SER A 97 0.82 19.84 1.56
C SER A 97 0.74 19.07 2.89
N ASP A 98 1.31 19.66 3.94
CA ASP A 98 1.28 19.07 5.29
C ASP A 98 -0.15 18.94 5.82
N GLU A 99 -1.00 19.92 5.48
CA GLU A 99 -2.41 19.95 5.91
C GLU A 99 -3.19 18.77 5.31
N GLU A 100 -3.05 18.52 4.01
CA GLU A 100 -3.77 17.42 3.33
C GLU A 100 -3.25 16.06 3.79
N ILE A 101 -1.93 15.91 3.91
CA ILE A 101 -1.31 14.68 4.43
C ILE A 101 -1.77 14.41 5.86
N ALA A 102 -1.82 15.43 6.72
CA ALA A 102 -2.29 15.29 8.09
C ALA A 102 -3.77 14.90 8.18
N GLN A 103 -4.62 15.49 7.34
CA GLN A 103 -6.05 15.13 7.25
C GLN A 103 -6.23 13.68 6.82
N MET A 104 -5.52 13.24 5.79
CA MET A 104 -5.52 11.86 5.30
C MET A 104 -5.06 10.88 6.38
N CYS A 105 -3.93 11.13 7.03
CA CYS A 105 -3.40 10.26 8.08
C CYS A 105 -4.33 10.21 9.30
N THR A 106 -4.91 11.33 9.70
CA THR A 106 -5.89 11.39 10.78
C THR A 106 -7.14 10.57 10.45
N TRP A 107 -7.62 10.64 9.21
CA TRP A 107 -8.73 9.83 8.73
C TRP A 107 -8.38 8.34 8.74
N ILE A 108 -7.19 7.95 8.23
CA ILE A 108 -6.71 6.55 8.26
C ILE A 108 -6.68 6.04 9.71
N MET A 109 -6.11 6.79 10.64
CA MET A 109 -6.06 6.41 12.05
C MET A 109 -7.45 6.20 12.65
N ARG A 110 -8.37 7.11 12.37
CA ARG A 110 -9.72 7.08 12.94
C ARG A 110 -10.58 5.97 12.35
N GLU A 111 -10.58 5.82 11.03
CA GLU A 111 -11.49 4.91 10.32
C GLU A 111 -10.91 3.51 10.11
N LEU A 112 -9.59 3.39 9.90
CA LEU A 112 -8.96 2.13 9.56
C LEU A 112 -8.05 1.59 10.68
N GLY A 113 -7.63 2.46 11.61
CA GLY A 113 -6.71 2.12 12.69
C GLY A 113 -5.24 2.18 12.28
N PRO A 114 -4.32 1.97 13.27
CA PRO A 114 -2.88 2.14 13.07
C PRO A 114 -2.22 1.02 12.26
N ASP A 115 -2.91 -0.09 12.06
CA ASP A 115 -2.32 -1.33 11.53
C ASP A 115 -2.24 -1.39 10.00
N VAL A 116 -2.87 -0.44 9.31
CA VAL A 116 -2.86 -0.40 7.84
C VAL A 116 -1.58 0.26 7.35
N PRO A 117 -0.72 -0.45 6.58
CA PRO A 117 0.50 0.14 6.03
C PRO A 117 0.18 1.25 5.03
N LEU A 118 0.91 2.36 5.14
CA LEU A 118 0.81 3.51 4.24
C LEU A 118 2.12 3.69 3.48
N HIS A 119 2.04 3.80 2.16
CA HIS A 119 3.17 4.01 1.27
C HIS A 119 3.07 5.37 0.60
N PHE A 120 4.04 6.24 0.80
CA PHE A 120 4.21 7.46 0.01
C PHE A 120 5.18 7.22 -1.12
N SER A 121 4.74 7.38 -2.37
CA SER A 121 5.56 7.15 -3.56
C SER A 121 5.87 8.47 -4.27
N ALA A 122 7.11 8.60 -4.78
CA ALA A 122 7.51 9.74 -5.59
C ALA A 122 6.88 9.67 -6.99
N CYS A 123 6.33 10.80 -7.43
CA CYS A 123 5.92 11.00 -8.81
C CYS A 123 7.15 11.29 -9.68
N HIS A 124 7.17 10.70 -10.87
CA HIS A 124 8.06 11.07 -11.96
C HIS A 124 7.24 11.76 -13.06
N PRO A 125 7.70 12.90 -13.61
CA PRO A 125 6.97 13.58 -14.70
C PRO A 125 6.84 12.67 -15.91
N ASP A 126 5.60 12.45 -16.33
CA ASP A 126 5.30 11.58 -17.47
C ASP A 126 3.92 11.90 -18.08
N HIS A 127 3.65 11.37 -19.27
CA HIS A 127 2.39 11.42 -19.99
C HIS A 127 1.81 12.85 -20.11
N LYS A 128 0.72 13.15 -19.37
CA LYS A 128 0.02 14.45 -19.39
C LYS A 128 0.55 15.47 -18.38
N MET A 129 1.60 15.12 -17.64
CA MET A 129 2.20 15.97 -16.60
C MET A 129 3.72 16.19 -16.81
N PRO A 130 4.19 16.48 -18.04
CA PRO A 130 5.61 16.65 -18.31
C PRO A 130 6.22 17.88 -17.61
N ASP A 131 5.38 18.88 -17.32
CA ASP A 131 5.80 20.14 -16.67
C ASP A 131 5.76 20.06 -15.13
N THR A 132 5.27 18.95 -14.57
CA THR A 132 5.27 18.72 -13.13
C THR A 132 6.64 18.21 -12.70
N PRO A 133 7.30 18.83 -11.70
CA PRO A 133 8.61 18.33 -11.25
C PRO A 133 8.50 16.95 -10.61
N ALA A 134 9.57 16.14 -10.72
CA ALA A 134 9.66 14.90 -9.94
C ALA A 134 9.60 15.19 -8.44
N THR A 135 8.97 14.33 -7.68
CA THR A 135 8.85 14.51 -6.22
C THR A 135 10.21 14.35 -5.57
N PRO A 136 10.71 15.37 -4.87
CA PRO A 136 11.97 15.27 -4.13
C PRO A 136 11.88 14.21 -3.01
N PRO A 137 12.94 13.46 -2.73
CA PRO A 137 12.98 12.52 -1.61
C PRO A 137 12.63 13.18 -0.26
N SER A 138 13.00 14.46 -0.07
CA SER A 138 12.66 15.22 1.14
C SER A 138 11.16 15.36 1.39
N THR A 139 10.35 15.45 0.33
CA THR A 139 8.89 15.48 0.44
C THR A 139 8.35 14.17 1.02
N LEU A 140 8.87 13.03 0.56
CA LEU A 140 8.45 11.72 1.09
C LEU A 140 8.89 11.52 2.53
N VAL A 141 10.12 11.93 2.86
CA VAL A 141 10.65 11.88 4.24
C VAL A 141 9.80 12.72 5.18
N ARG A 142 9.44 13.94 4.76
CA ARG A 142 8.56 14.84 5.52
C ARG A 142 7.18 14.22 5.73
N ALA A 143 6.54 13.72 4.67
CA ALA A 143 5.23 13.08 4.74
C ALA A 143 5.25 11.84 5.66
N ARG A 144 6.28 11.01 5.54
CA ARG A 144 6.48 9.85 6.42
C ARG A 144 6.61 10.25 7.89
N ASN A 145 7.44 11.24 8.19
CA ASN A 145 7.64 11.70 9.56
C ASN A 145 6.36 12.28 10.16
N LEU A 146 5.58 13.02 9.38
CA LEU A 146 4.29 13.56 9.77
C LEU A 146 3.31 12.41 10.10
N ALA A 147 3.19 11.41 9.24
CA ALA A 147 2.31 10.26 9.44
C ALA A 147 2.71 9.44 10.69
N ILE A 148 4.01 9.22 10.91
CA ILE A 148 4.50 8.55 12.13
C ILE A 148 4.18 9.39 13.37
N GLY A 149 4.38 10.71 13.32
CA GLY A 149 4.03 11.63 14.40
C GLY A 149 2.54 11.64 14.75
N LEU A 150 1.67 11.29 13.80
CA LEU A 150 0.23 11.14 13.98
C LEU A 150 -0.17 9.72 14.46
N GLY A 151 0.79 8.82 14.65
CA GLY A 151 0.56 7.50 15.26
C GLY A 151 0.50 6.33 14.27
N LEU A 152 0.79 6.52 12.98
CA LEU A 152 0.89 5.42 12.03
C LEU A 152 2.28 4.77 12.10
N PRO A 153 2.44 3.52 12.59
CA PRO A 153 3.77 2.91 12.78
C PRO A 153 4.35 2.34 11.48
N HIS A 154 3.51 2.01 10.51
CA HIS A 154 3.90 1.33 9.28
C HIS A 154 3.80 2.27 8.07
N VAL A 155 4.77 3.20 7.96
CA VAL A 155 4.82 4.18 6.87
C VAL A 155 6.09 4.01 6.07
N TYR A 156 5.93 3.80 4.76
CA TYR A 156 7.01 3.50 3.82
C TYR A 156 7.16 4.58 2.76
N THR A 157 8.34 4.63 2.11
CA THR A 157 8.61 5.50 0.96
C THR A 157 8.91 4.66 -0.28
N GLY A 158 8.33 5.03 -1.42
CA GLY A 158 8.48 4.32 -2.70
C GLY A 158 9.06 5.20 -3.80
N ASN A 159 9.66 4.56 -4.80
CA ASN A 159 10.30 5.21 -5.96
C ASN A 159 11.49 6.11 -5.61
N VAL A 160 12.01 6.03 -4.40
CA VAL A 160 13.23 6.71 -3.92
C VAL A 160 14.09 5.73 -3.13
N ARG A 161 15.38 6.05 -2.97
CA ARG A 161 16.24 5.33 -2.04
C ARG A 161 16.22 6.01 -0.68
N HIS A 162 15.57 5.38 0.28
CA HIS A 162 15.47 5.89 1.63
C HIS A 162 15.41 4.72 2.62
N ARG A 163 16.55 4.37 3.20
CA ARG A 163 16.71 3.17 4.04
C ARG A 163 15.68 3.09 5.17
N GLU A 164 15.42 4.20 5.85
CA GLU A 164 14.44 4.25 6.93
C GLU A 164 13.01 4.03 6.42
N GLY A 165 12.71 4.50 5.21
CA GLY A 165 11.42 4.29 4.55
C GLY A 165 11.27 2.93 3.90
N ASP A 166 12.36 2.19 3.67
CA ASP A 166 12.34 0.82 3.16
C ASP A 166 12.30 -0.23 4.29
N THR A 167 12.44 0.22 5.56
CA THR A 167 12.55 -0.65 6.73
C THR A 167 11.24 -0.74 7.49
N THR A 168 10.86 -1.98 7.87
CA THR A 168 9.77 -2.23 8.83
C THR A 168 10.35 -2.19 10.24
N TYR A 169 9.78 -1.33 11.09
CA TYR A 169 10.15 -1.20 12.49
C TYR A 169 9.09 -1.81 13.40
N CYS A 170 9.54 -2.27 14.56
CA CYS A 170 8.63 -2.74 15.62
C CYS A 170 7.80 -1.56 16.17
N PRO A 171 6.47 -1.66 16.23
CA PRO A 171 5.65 -0.59 16.78
C PRO A 171 5.80 -0.42 18.29
N GLY A 172 6.32 -1.44 19.00
CA GLY A 172 6.51 -1.40 20.45
C GLY A 172 7.88 -0.89 20.91
N CYS A 173 8.99 -1.27 20.22
CA CYS A 173 10.34 -0.91 20.66
C CYS A 173 11.19 -0.24 19.59
N SER A 174 10.64 0.03 18.41
CA SER A 174 11.32 0.67 17.27
C SER A 174 12.53 -0.10 16.71
N ALA A 175 12.71 -1.36 17.07
CA ALA A 175 13.76 -2.20 16.50
C ALA A 175 13.52 -2.42 15.02
N ALA A 176 14.58 -2.38 14.18
CA ALA A 176 14.48 -2.72 12.77
C ALA A 176 14.24 -4.22 12.61
N LEU A 177 13.15 -4.60 11.97
CA LEU A 177 12.69 -5.98 11.83
C LEU A 177 12.87 -6.53 10.42
N ILE A 178 12.49 -5.76 9.39
CA ILE A 178 12.69 -6.13 7.99
C ILE A 178 13.38 -4.97 7.29
N GLU A 179 14.63 -5.17 6.91
CA GLU A 179 15.41 -4.19 6.15
C GLU A 179 15.42 -4.58 4.68
N ARG A 180 15.12 -3.63 3.80
CA ARG A 180 15.05 -3.85 2.35
C ARG A 180 15.99 -2.90 1.61
N ASP A 181 16.49 -3.35 0.46
CA ASP A 181 17.04 -2.52 -0.60
C ASP A 181 16.25 -2.84 -1.87
N TRP A 182 15.25 -2.06 -2.16
CA TRP A 182 14.24 -2.32 -3.19
C TRP A 182 13.57 -3.69 -2.96
N TYR A 183 13.76 -4.64 -3.88
CA TYR A 183 13.18 -5.99 -3.81
C TYR A 183 14.04 -6.99 -3.04
N GLN A 184 15.23 -6.58 -2.56
CA GLN A 184 16.11 -7.45 -1.80
C GLN A 184 15.85 -7.29 -0.32
N ILE A 185 15.57 -8.41 0.37
CA ILE A 185 15.50 -8.46 1.83
C ILE A 185 16.92 -8.62 2.35
N MET A 186 17.43 -7.57 2.98
CA MET A 186 18.78 -7.55 3.56
C MET A 186 18.80 -8.18 4.95
N ARG A 187 17.72 -8.03 5.69
CA ARG A 187 17.56 -8.57 7.03
C ARG A 187 16.08 -8.87 7.30
N TYR A 188 15.84 -10.03 7.92
CA TYR A 188 14.52 -10.43 8.39
C TYR A 188 14.64 -10.99 9.79
N ARG A 189 13.94 -10.39 10.77
CA ARG A 189 14.07 -10.72 12.20
C ARG A 189 12.77 -11.16 12.85
N LEU A 190 11.64 -11.06 12.17
CA LEU A 190 10.38 -11.49 12.75
C LEU A 190 10.43 -12.98 13.11
N THR A 191 9.78 -13.32 14.22
CA THR A 191 9.50 -14.71 14.55
C THR A 191 8.54 -15.32 13.52
N PRO A 192 8.44 -16.65 13.39
CA PRO A 192 7.57 -17.28 12.39
C PRO A 192 6.09 -16.89 12.50
N ASP A 193 5.65 -16.45 13.69
CA ASP A 193 4.30 -15.97 13.98
C ASP A 193 4.16 -14.44 13.92
N GLY A 194 5.17 -13.74 13.38
CA GLY A 194 5.11 -12.30 13.08
C GLY A 194 5.36 -11.37 14.28
N HIS A 195 6.07 -11.84 15.32
CA HIS A 195 6.38 -11.01 16.48
C HIS A 195 7.81 -10.45 16.45
N CYS A 196 8.02 -9.33 17.13
CA CYS A 196 9.33 -8.76 17.38
C CYS A 196 10.13 -9.65 18.34
N PRO A 197 11.34 -10.12 17.99
CA PRO A 197 12.12 -10.99 18.87
C PRO A 197 12.68 -10.26 20.11
N ASP A 198 12.72 -8.92 20.10
CA ASP A 198 13.30 -8.13 21.18
C ASP A 198 12.28 -7.81 22.28
N CYS A 199 11.03 -7.59 21.95
CA CYS A 199 10.00 -7.18 22.92
C CYS A 199 8.69 -7.99 22.88
N GLY A 200 8.56 -8.93 21.93
CA GLY A 200 7.36 -9.77 21.80
C GLY A 200 6.14 -9.07 21.19
N THR A 201 6.23 -7.80 20.78
CA THR A 201 5.10 -7.10 20.17
C THR A 201 4.76 -7.74 18.82
N ALA A 202 3.47 -8.04 18.59
CA ALA A 202 2.97 -8.48 17.29
C ALA A 202 3.11 -7.35 16.26
N VAL A 203 3.56 -7.70 15.06
CA VAL A 203 3.63 -6.78 13.92
C VAL A 203 2.46 -7.06 13.00
N SER A 204 1.75 -6.03 12.60
CA SER A 204 0.62 -6.18 11.67
C SER A 204 1.13 -6.64 10.31
N GLY A 205 0.58 -7.74 9.80
CA GLY A 205 1.01 -8.34 8.54
C GLY A 205 0.45 -9.74 8.35
N ARG A 206 0.66 -10.27 7.14
CA ARG A 206 0.46 -11.69 6.85
C ARG A 206 1.81 -12.34 6.68
N PHE A 207 2.16 -13.19 7.64
CA PHE A 207 3.46 -13.86 7.68
C PHE A 207 3.27 -15.34 7.38
N ALA A 208 4.10 -15.86 6.47
CA ALA A 208 4.26 -17.28 6.18
C ALA A 208 5.75 -17.60 6.22
N ALA A 209 6.10 -18.88 6.08
CA ALA A 209 7.49 -19.27 5.89
C ALA A 209 8.05 -18.49 4.70
N HIS A 210 9.15 -17.74 4.92
CA HIS A 210 9.75 -16.91 3.88
C HIS A 210 10.26 -17.78 2.75
N ALA A 211 9.61 -17.69 1.57
CA ALA A 211 9.89 -18.53 0.42
C ALA A 211 11.23 -18.25 -0.28
N GLY A 212 12.02 -17.33 0.23
CA GLY A 212 13.33 -16.96 -0.29
C GLY A 212 13.42 -15.49 -0.69
N ASN A 213 14.62 -15.08 -1.06
CA ASN A 213 14.94 -13.73 -1.52
C ASN A 213 15.20 -13.78 -3.03
N PHE A 214 14.25 -13.34 -3.83
CA PHE A 214 14.39 -13.30 -5.28
C PHE A 214 15.27 -12.13 -5.76
N GLY A 215 15.60 -11.20 -4.88
CA GLY A 215 16.42 -10.04 -5.19
C GLY A 215 15.75 -9.11 -6.22
N ARG A 216 16.60 -8.43 -7.00
CA ARG A 216 16.16 -7.47 -8.04
C ARG A 216 15.90 -8.12 -9.41
N ARG A 217 16.09 -9.41 -9.54
CA ARG A 217 15.96 -10.11 -10.81
C ARG A 217 14.51 -10.53 -11.06
N ARG A 218 14.03 -10.27 -12.25
CA ARG A 218 12.80 -10.90 -12.73
C ARG A 218 13.05 -12.38 -12.93
N ILE A 219 12.22 -13.21 -12.35
CA ILE A 219 12.23 -14.66 -12.58
C ILE A 219 11.20 -14.92 -13.68
N PRO A 220 11.60 -15.45 -14.86
CA PRO A 220 10.65 -15.77 -15.90
C PRO A 220 9.75 -16.92 -15.44
N VAL A 221 8.45 -16.75 -15.59
CA VAL A 221 7.47 -17.84 -15.41
C VAL A 221 7.35 -18.54 -16.77
N ILE A 222 7.83 -19.79 -16.83
CA ILE A 222 7.68 -20.62 -18.03
C ILE A 222 6.35 -21.35 -17.88
N MET A 223 5.39 -21.00 -18.73
CA MET A 223 4.14 -21.73 -18.82
C MET A 223 4.49 -23.08 -19.44
N GLY A 224 4.27 -24.17 -18.67
CA GLY A 224 4.41 -25.52 -19.21
C GLY A 224 3.45 -25.73 -20.37
N THR A 225 3.94 -26.31 -21.46
CA THR A 225 3.14 -26.77 -22.61
C THR A 225 2.23 -27.91 -22.23
#